data_cf749491d3eb1536a3f9d83ee02605c8
#
_entry.id   cf749491d3eb1536a3f9d83ee02605c8
#
_cell.length_a   1.000
_cell.length_b   1.000
_cell.length_c   1.000
_cell.angle_alpha   90.00
_cell.angle_beta   90.00
_cell.angle_gamma   90.00
#
_symmetry.space_group_name_H-M   'P 1'
#
loop_
_entity.id
_entity.type
_entity.pdbx_description
1 polymer ?
#
loop_
_entity_poly.entity_id
_entity_poly.type
_entity_poly.pdbx_seq_one_letter_code
_entity_poly.pdbx_strand_id
1 'polypeptide(L)'
;MPIHFSFTNRRQFLGSLGGGLITLQAHGFAEEAREDLIYLLNDTHIGEKHPPDSSIPMNLKQVVRELTGLKQKPVATIINGDLALKDGQDGDYRHFYGIISPLHEARVSLHLTLGNHDNRDAFYRIMKEEQPKIPLVKSRHISMVATRYANFFLLDSLQKTMVTQGTLGKTQTTWLTKALDAHPNKPAIIVAHHNPRLGGDPAHFPGGLIDSKELWAVLSPRRQVKAYIHGHIHDRTYARHEGIHIINAPATSYVADRKLSTTGWTVLKLTSRNVTLTTRTNAPEHPWNNEIETLTWRS
;
A
#
# COMPACT_ATOMS: atom_id res chain seq x y z
N MET A 1 -13.00 -14.71 -5.29
CA MET A 1 -12.36 -14.33 -4.06
C MET A 1 -10.89 -14.11 -4.34
N PRO A 2 -10.38 -12.93 -4.55
CA PRO A 2 -9.02 -12.73 -4.16
C PRO A 2 -9.04 -12.20 -2.72
N ILE A 3 -9.33 -13.09 -1.77
CA ILE A 3 -8.64 -13.01 -0.52
C ILE A 3 -7.25 -13.49 -0.92
N HIS A 4 -6.34 -12.59 -1.20
CA HIS A 4 -4.94 -12.93 -1.28
C HIS A 4 -4.50 -13.24 0.16
N PHE A 5 -4.84 -14.45 0.61
CA PHE A 5 -4.12 -15.06 1.70
C PHE A 5 -2.80 -15.50 1.09
N SER A 6 -1.73 -14.79 1.35
CA SER A 6 -0.41 -15.37 1.18
C SER A 6 -0.25 -16.43 2.28
N PHE A 7 -0.72 -17.64 2.02
CA PHE A 7 -0.45 -18.78 2.87
C PHE A 7 1.01 -19.17 2.70
N THR A 8 1.86 -18.69 3.57
CA THR A 8 3.17 -19.28 3.81
C THR A 8 2.99 -20.48 4.72
N ASN A 9 2.43 -21.60 4.23
CA ASN A 9 2.72 -22.92 4.81
C ASN A 9 2.15 -24.06 3.95
N ARG A 10 2.91 -24.47 2.95
CA ARG A 10 2.71 -25.78 2.27
C ARG A 10 3.04 -26.99 3.14
N ARG A 11 3.43 -26.82 4.41
CA ARG A 11 3.87 -27.91 5.29
C ARG A 11 2.77 -28.65 6.05
N GLN A 12 1.53 -28.20 6.03
CA GLN A 12 0.43 -28.89 6.76
C GLN A 12 -0.43 -29.83 5.91
N PHE A 13 -0.16 -29.98 4.62
CA PHE A 13 -0.99 -30.87 3.76
C PHE A 13 -0.34 -32.22 3.40
N LEU A 14 0.85 -32.52 3.83
CA LEU A 14 1.54 -33.80 3.52
C LEU A 14 1.98 -34.59 4.77
N GLY A 15 1.13 -34.66 5.77
CA GLY A 15 1.32 -35.46 6.98
C GLY A 15 0.52 -36.75 6.96
N SER A 16 0.55 -37.54 5.89
CA SER A 16 0.20 -38.94 5.93
C SER A 16 0.45 -39.59 4.56
N LEU A 17 1.59 -40.29 4.42
CA LEU A 17 1.77 -41.56 3.75
C LEU A 17 3.27 -41.86 3.51
N GLY A 18 3.77 -42.89 4.16
CA GLY A 18 4.73 -43.83 3.62
C GLY A 18 6.20 -43.39 3.55
N GLY A 19 7.05 -44.02 4.36
CA GLY A 19 8.52 -43.92 4.34
C GLY A 19 9.14 -44.27 2.99
N GLY A 20 10.12 -43.43 2.60
CA GLY A 20 11.07 -43.68 1.53
C GLY A 20 12.21 -42.68 1.65
N LEU A 21 13.42 -43.20 1.87
CA LEU A 21 14.65 -42.40 1.82
C LEU A 21 14.77 -41.72 0.48
N ILE A 22 14.72 -40.38 0.46
CA ILE A 22 15.11 -39.57 -0.70
C ILE A 22 16.27 -38.70 -0.27
N THR A 23 17.41 -38.89 -0.91
CA THR A 23 18.61 -38.06 -0.83
C THR A 23 18.25 -36.61 -1.19
N LEU A 24 18.41 -35.69 -0.23
CA LEU A 24 18.27 -34.26 -0.46
C LEU A 24 19.42 -33.75 -1.31
N GLN A 25 19.19 -33.53 -2.59
CA GLN A 25 20.00 -32.57 -3.33
C GLN A 25 19.67 -31.17 -2.82
N ALA A 26 20.71 -30.45 -2.38
CA ALA A 26 20.61 -29.06 -1.95
C ALA A 26 20.22 -28.19 -3.15
N HIS A 27 18.93 -27.94 -3.30
CA HIS A 27 18.43 -26.84 -4.13
C HIS A 27 18.55 -25.56 -3.31
N GLY A 28 19.24 -24.57 -3.89
CA GLY A 28 19.43 -23.27 -3.25
C GLY A 28 18.13 -22.76 -2.65
N PHE A 29 18.17 -22.45 -1.37
CA PHE A 29 17.05 -21.88 -0.63
C PHE A 29 16.68 -20.56 -1.29
N ALA A 30 15.51 -20.49 -1.94
CA ALA A 30 14.88 -19.21 -2.18
C ALA A 30 14.69 -18.55 -0.82
N GLU A 31 15.32 -17.39 -0.61
CA GLU A 31 15.23 -16.62 0.62
C GLU A 31 13.74 -16.38 0.93
N GLU A 32 13.23 -16.94 2.04
CA GLU A 32 11.84 -16.80 2.42
C GLU A 32 11.54 -15.32 2.70
N ALA A 33 10.42 -14.82 2.17
CA ALA A 33 10.00 -13.44 2.40
C ALA A 33 9.87 -13.16 3.90
N ARG A 34 10.38 -12.00 4.34
CA ARG A 34 10.30 -11.57 5.73
C ARG A 34 8.87 -11.22 6.10
N GLU A 35 8.21 -12.04 6.93
CA GLU A 35 6.82 -11.84 7.39
C GLU A 35 6.58 -10.56 8.20
N ASP A 36 7.66 -9.88 8.60
CA ASP A 36 7.65 -8.62 9.34
C ASP A 36 7.91 -7.38 8.44
N LEU A 37 8.20 -7.55 7.15
CA LEU A 37 8.51 -6.45 6.24
C LEU A 37 7.40 -6.18 5.25
N ILE A 38 7.03 -4.89 5.13
CA ILE A 38 6.19 -4.36 4.05
C ILE A 38 6.95 -3.23 3.37
N TYR A 39 6.93 -3.18 2.05
CA TYR A 39 7.38 -2.01 1.30
C TYR A 39 6.16 -1.19 0.89
N LEU A 40 6.22 0.10 1.12
CA LEU A 40 5.15 1.05 0.85
C LEU A 40 5.61 2.11 -0.13
N LEU A 41 4.91 2.19 -1.24
CA LEU A 41 5.03 3.19 -2.30
C LEU A 41 3.71 3.94 -2.39
N ASN A 42 3.75 5.22 -2.80
CA ASN A 42 2.57 6.04 -3.05
C ASN A 42 2.77 6.89 -4.30
N ASP A 43 1.69 7.33 -4.91
CA ASP A 43 1.69 8.47 -5.84
C ASP A 43 2.75 8.32 -6.94
N THR A 44 2.61 7.30 -7.79
CA THR A 44 3.57 7.01 -8.87
C THR A 44 3.39 7.89 -10.10
N HIS A 45 2.18 8.36 -10.37
CA HIS A 45 1.83 9.32 -11.43
C HIS A 45 2.44 8.99 -12.80
N ILE A 46 2.31 7.76 -13.24
CA ILE A 46 2.85 7.33 -14.54
C ILE A 46 1.88 7.61 -15.67
N GLY A 47 2.31 8.41 -16.64
CA GLY A 47 1.57 8.71 -17.87
C GLY A 47 2.09 7.90 -19.05
N GLU A 48 1.26 7.73 -20.09
CA GLU A 48 1.66 7.07 -21.33
C GLU A 48 2.84 7.80 -21.99
N LYS A 49 2.78 9.12 -21.99
CA LYS A 49 3.75 9.98 -22.68
C LYS A 49 4.42 10.92 -21.68
N HIS A 50 5.58 10.54 -21.22
CA HIS A 50 6.48 11.43 -20.51
C HIS A 50 7.56 11.95 -21.46
N PRO A 51 8.06 13.19 -21.29
CA PRO A 51 9.30 13.61 -21.92
C PRO A 51 10.44 12.63 -21.62
N PRO A 52 11.40 12.41 -22.53
CA PRO A 52 12.49 11.47 -22.31
C PRO A 52 13.33 11.72 -21.05
N ASP A 53 13.41 12.98 -20.62
CA ASP A 53 14.12 13.46 -19.43
C ASP A 53 13.25 13.58 -18.18
N SER A 54 11.98 13.12 -18.24
CA SER A 54 11.07 13.18 -17.11
C SER A 54 11.58 12.38 -15.94
N SER A 55 11.70 13.04 -14.79
CA SER A 55 12.09 12.37 -13.54
C SER A 55 11.02 11.40 -13.01
N ILE A 56 9.74 11.58 -13.39
CA ILE A 56 8.63 10.78 -12.83
C ILE A 56 8.82 9.28 -13.12
N PRO A 57 8.87 8.81 -14.38
CA PRO A 57 9.12 7.40 -14.63
C PRO A 57 10.53 6.95 -14.21
N MET A 58 11.52 7.86 -14.22
CA MET A 58 12.87 7.54 -13.76
C MET A 58 12.91 7.22 -12.26
N ASN A 59 12.20 8.00 -11.44
CA ASN A 59 12.09 7.78 -10.00
C ASN A 59 11.49 6.40 -9.70
N LEU A 60 10.36 6.05 -10.33
CA LEU A 60 9.76 4.72 -10.14
C LEU A 60 10.70 3.59 -10.62
N LYS A 61 11.33 3.74 -11.78
CA LYS A 61 12.33 2.77 -12.27
C LYS A 61 13.50 2.59 -11.32
N GLN A 62 13.97 3.69 -10.67
CA GLN A 62 15.02 3.63 -9.67
C GLN A 62 14.55 2.82 -8.45
N VAL A 63 13.36 3.11 -7.91
CA VAL A 63 12.79 2.37 -6.79
C VAL A 63 12.60 0.90 -7.12
N VAL A 64 12.05 0.57 -8.30
CA VAL A 64 11.88 -0.84 -8.74
C VAL A 64 13.22 -1.57 -8.80
N ARG A 65 14.27 -0.95 -9.34
CA ARG A 65 15.63 -1.54 -9.33
C ARG A 65 16.16 -1.76 -7.92
N GLU A 66 15.94 -0.78 -7.03
CA GLU A 66 16.33 -0.91 -5.63
C GLU A 66 15.61 -2.09 -4.96
N LEU A 67 14.29 -2.16 -5.08
CA LEU A 67 13.46 -3.22 -4.48
C LEU A 67 13.84 -4.62 -5.00
N THR A 68 14.09 -4.75 -6.30
CA THR A 68 14.49 -6.05 -6.89
C THR A 68 15.88 -6.47 -6.47
N GLY A 69 16.78 -5.51 -6.19
CA GLY A 69 18.16 -5.73 -5.73
C GLY A 69 18.30 -6.07 -4.23
N LEU A 70 17.27 -5.80 -3.42
CA LEU A 70 17.32 -6.08 -1.99
C LEU A 70 17.35 -7.59 -1.71
N LYS A 71 18.27 -8.00 -0.83
CA LYS A 71 18.37 -9.40 -0.38
C LYS A 71 17.13 -9.84 0.39
N GLN A 72 16.62 -8.97 1.25
CA GLN A 72 15.42 -9.26 2.04
C GLN A 72 14.16 -8.95 1.23
N LYS A 73 13.33 -9.95 0.99
CA LYS A 73 12.05 -9.77 0.32
C LYS A 73 10.97 -9.46 1.36
N PRO A 74 10.06 -8.51 1.09
CA PRO A 74 8.92 -8.22 1.95
C PRO A 74 7.86 -9.31 1.82
N VAL A 75 6.99 -9.44 2.82
CA VAL A 75 5.79 -10.27 2.69
C VAL A 75 4.79 -9.65 1.71
N ALA A 76 4.79 -8.34 1.58
CA ALA A 76 4.02 -7.60 0.58
C ALA A 76 4.66 -6.25 0.25
N THR A 77 4.44 -5.79 -0.97
CA THR A 77 4.67 -4.42 -1.41
C THR A 77 3.33 -3.77 -1.74
N ILE A 78 3.05 -2.64 -1.13
CA ILE A 78 1.81 -1.87 -1.35
C ILE A 78 2.16 -0.63 -2.17
N ILE A 79 1.44 -0.39 -3.26
CA ILE A 79 1.49 0.86 -4.04
C ILE A 79 0.15 1.56 -3.86
N ASN A 80 0.14 2.66 -3.12
CA ASN A 80 -1.06 3.26 -2.56
C ASN A 80 -1.58 4.44 -3.40
N GLY A 81 -2.25 4.13 -4.49
CA GLY A 81 -3.03 5.05 -5.30
C GLY A 81 -2.24 6.03 -6.17
N ASP A 82 -2.96 6.78 -6.99
CA ASP A 82 -2.43 7.66 -8.01
C ASP A 82 -1.35 6.98 -8.85
N LEU A 83 -1.74 5.81 -9.40
CA LEU A 83 -0.88 5.01 -10.28
C LEU A 83 -0.67 5.73 -11.61
N ALA A 84 -1.76 6.30 -12.15
CA ALA A 84 -1.79 7.07 -13.37
C ALA A 84 -1.45 8.55 -13.15
N LEU A 85 -0.94 9.21 -14.19
CA LEU A 85 -0.49 10.60 -14.13
C LEU A 85 -1.63 11.58 -13.83
N LYS A 86 -2.79 11.41 -14.49
CA LYS A 86 -3.84 12.41 -14.47
C LYS A 86 -5.25 11.82 -14.39
N ASP A 87 -5.71 11.17 -15.45
CA ASP A 87 -7.10 10.73 -15.61
C ASP A 87 -7.25 9.23 -15.90
N GLY A 88 -6.18 8.47 -15.70
CA GLY A 88 -6.19 7.01 -15.74
C GLY A 88 -6.49 6.44 -17.11
N GLN A 89 -5.73 6.83 -18.13
CA GLN A 89 -5.84 6.30 -19.48
C GLN A 89 -5.22 4.88 -19.59
N ASP A 90 -5.66 4.09 -20.55
CA ASP A 90 -5.12 2.75 -20.82
C ASP A 90 -3.60 2.76 -21.02
N GLY A 91 -3.08 3.79 -21.70
CA GLY A 91 -1.67 3.96 -21.94
C GLY A 91 -0.86 4.19 -20.66
N ASP A 92 -1.43 4.91 -19.68
CA ASP A 92 -0.80 5.17 -18.40
C ASP A 92 -0.57 3.84 -17.65
N TYR A 93 -1.60 2.99 -17.58
CA TYR A 93 -1.49 1.68 -16.92
C TYR A 93 -0.57 0.70 -17.67
N ARG A 94 -0.54 0.74 -19.02
CA ARG A 94 0.44 -0.05 -19.78
C ARG A 94 1.87 0.37 -19.47
N HIS A 95 2.13 1.68 -19.39
CA HIS A 95 3.46 2.19 -19.05
C HIS A 95 3.81 1.87 -17.59
N PHE A 96 2.89 2.09 -16.66
CA PHE A 96 3.05 1.72 -15.25
C PHE A 96 3.38 0.22 -15.10
N TYR A 97 2.59 -0.65 -15.72
CA TYR A 97 2.83 -2.10 -15.70
C TYR A 97 4.22 -2.47 -16.23
N GLY A 98 4.63 -1.86 -17.36
CA GLY A 98 5.97 -2.09 -17.91
C GLY A 98 7.10 -1.70 -16.95
N ILE A 99 6.91 -0.66 -16.12
CA ILE A 99 7.92 -0.25 -15.13
C ILE A 99 7.96 -1.21 -13.94
N ILE A 100 6.80 -1.68 -13.46
CA ILE A 100 6.74 -2.55 -12.27
C ILE A 100 6.89 -4.05 -12.59
N SER A 101 6.88 -4.46 -13.87
CA SER A 101 7.00 -5.87 -14.26
C SER A 101 8.21 -6.61 -13.66
N PRO A 102 9.41 -5.98 -13.45
CA PRO A 102 10.51 -6.64 -12.77
C PRO A 102 10.19 -7.09 -11.34
N LEU A 103 9.24 -6.42 -10.65
CA LEU A 103 8.79 -6.87 -9.32
C LEU A 103 7.99 -8.17 -9.41
N HIS A 104 7.14 -8.33 -10.44
CA HIS A 104 6.43 -9.59 -10.70
C HIS A 104 7.40 -10.72 -11.05
N GLU A 105 8.39 -10.44 -11.91
CA GLU A 105 9.45 -11.41 -12.26
C GLU A 105 10.26 -11.84 -11.04
N ALA A 106 10.55 -10.91 -10.13
CA ALA A 106 11.20 -11.17 -8.84
C ALA A 106 10.26 -11.84 -7.81
N ARG A 107 9.01 -12.16 -8.19
CA ARG A 107 7.98 -12.75 -7.33
C ARG A 107 7.70 -11.95 -6.06
N VAL A 108 7.76 -10.63 -6.16
CA VAL A 108 7.35 -9.73 -5.09
C VAL A 108 5.82 -9.72 -5.05
N SER A 109 5.23 -9.93 -3.87
CA SER A 109 3.77 -9.81 -3.70
C SER A 109 3.36 -8.36 -3.78
N LEU A 110 2.67 -7.96 -4.84
CA LEU A 110 2.19 -6.59 -5.07
C LEU A 110 0.71 -6.47 -4.69
N HIS A 111 0.38 -5.33 -4.10
CA HIS A 111 -0.99 -4.95 -3.75
C HIS A 111 -1.18 -3.48 -4.11
N LEU A 112 -2.14 -3.20 -4.96
CA LEU A 112 -2.41 -1.87 -5.48
C LEU A 112 -3.66 -1.29 -4.83
N THR A 113 -3.71 0.03 -4.63
CA THR A 113 -4.93 0.79 -4.36
C THR A 113 -5.11 1.85 -5.45
N LEU A 114 -6.24 2.55 -5.45
CA LEU A 114 -6.55 3.57 -6.44
C LEU A 114 -6.72 4.93 -5.77
N GLY A 115 -6.20 5.98 -6.45
CA GLY A 115 -6.32 7.37 -6.05
C GLY A 115 -7.22 8.18 -7.00
N ASN A 116 -7.26 9.49 -6.83
CA ASN A 116 -8.14 10.36 -7.62
C ASN A 116 -7.69 10.54 -9.08
N HIS A 117 -6.45 10.23 -9.40
CA HIS A 117 -5.93 10.21 -10.77
C HIS A 117 -6.16 8.86 -11.47
N ASP A 118 -6.71 7.88 -10.79
CA ASP A 118 -6.98 6.57 -11.37
C ASP A 118 -8.39 6.46 -11.94
N ASN A 119 -8.55 5.49 -12.87
CA ASN A 119 -9.83 5.12 -13.47
C ASN A 119 -10.02 3.60 -13.34
N ARG A 120 -11.03 3.15 -12.57
CA ARG A 120 -11.24 1.72 -12.29
C ARG A 120 -11.42 0.87 -13.53
N ASP A 121 -12.18 1.38 -14.52
CA ASP A 121 -12.48 0.60 -15.72
C ASP A 121 -11.23 0.44 -16.59
N ALA A 122 -10.44 1.49 -16.77
CA ALA A 122 -9.17 1.44 -17.49
C ALA A 122 -8.15 0.59 -16.74
N PHE A 123 -8.06 0.74 -15.42
CA PHE A 123 -7.21 -0.08 -14.56
C PHE A 123 -7.48 -1.57 -14.75
N TYR A 124 -8.71 -2.02 -14.60
CA TYR A 124 -9.06 -3.42 -14.78
C TYR A 124 -8.96 -3.92 -16.23
N ARG A 125 -9.14 -3.03 -17.20
CA ARG A 125 -8.98 -3.39 -18.61
C ARG A 125 -7.54 -3.74 -18.96
N ILE A 126 -6.56 -3.09 -18.32
CA ILE A 126 -5.13 -3.28 -18.55
C ILE A 126 -4.53 -4.25 -17.52
N MET A 127 -4.81 -4.06 -16.25
CA MET A 127 -4.33 -4.88 -15.12
C MET A 127 -5.37 -5.97 -14.79
N LYS A 128 -5.61 -6.85 -15.73
CA LYS A 128 -6.72 -7.84 -15.66
C LYS A 128 -6.65 -8.76 -14.47
N GLU A 129 -5.44 -9.11 -14.03
CA GLU A 129 -5.17 -9.95 -12.87
C GLU A 129 -5.59 -9.28 -11.54
N GLU A 130 -5.63 -7.95 -11.50
CA GLU A 130 -6.08 -7.19 -10.35
C GLU A 130 -7.61 -7.20 -10.20
N GLN A 131 -8.34 -7.56 -11.26
CA GLN A 131 -9.80 -7.60 -11.18
C GLN A 131 -10.27 -8.81 -10.37
N PRO A 132 -10.92 -8.60 -9.22
CA PRO A 132 -11.39 -9.69 -8.39
C PRO A 132 -12.54 -10.44 -9.10
N LYS A 133 -12.46 -11.78 -9.14
CA LYS A 133 -13.57 -12.62 -9.64
C LYS A 133 -14.85 -12.40 -8.84
N ILE A 134 -14.70 -12.22 -7.54
CA ILE A 134 -15.80 -11.87 -6.61
C ILE A 134 -15.33 -10.67 -5.79
N PRO A 135 -15.84 -9.45 -6.05
CA PRO A 135 -15.43 -8.27 -5.31
C PRO A 135 -15.95 -8.31 -3.88
N LEU A 136 -15.11 -7.90 -2.91
CA LEU A 136 -15.49 -7.77 -1.50
C LEU A 136 -16.59 -6.72 -1.30
N VAL A 137 -16.53 -5.65 -2.09
CA VAL A 137 -17.56 -4.63 -2.22
C VAL A 137 -17.75 -4.34 -3.71
N LYS A 138 -19.00 -4.35 -4.18
CA LYS A 138 -19.31 -4.08 -5.59
C LYS A 138 -18.75 -2.72 -6.02
N SER A 139 -18.12 -2.69 -7.18
CA SER A 139 -17.54 -1.48 -7.81
C SER A 139 -16.45 -0.78 -6.98
N ARG A 140 -15.79 -1.52 -6.08
CA ARG A 140 -14.64 -1.02 -5.29
C ARG A 140 -13.46 -1.98 -5.41
N HIS A 141 -12.27 -1.42 -5.52
CA HIS A 141 -11.01 -2.16 -5.53
C HIS A 141 -10.48 -2.28 -4.10
N ILE A 142 -10.89 -3.34 -3.41
CA ILE A 142 -10.57 -3.58 -2.00
C ILE A 142 -9.84 -4.90 -1.86
N SER A 143 -8.82 -4.93 -1.01
CA SER A 143 -8.14 -6.15 -0.65
C SER A 143 -7.73 -6.16 0.82
N MET A 144 -7.33 -7.32 1.33
CA MET A 144 -6.75 -7.49 2.65
C MET A 144 -5.44 -8.28 2.54
N VAL A 145 -4.40 -7.76 3.20
CA VAL A 145 -3.10 -8.43 3.30
C VAL A 145 -2.92 -8.88 4.74
N ALA A 146 -2.86 -10.18 4.95
CA ALA A 146 -2.57 -10.75 6.26
C ALA A 146 -1.06 -11.02 6.38
N THR A 147 -0.43 -10.43 7.40
CA THR A 147 0.96 -10.70 7.75
C THR A 147 1.03 -11.40 9.11
N ARG A 148 2.21 -11.76 9.57
CA ARG A 148 2.38 -12.34 10.90
C ARG A 148 1.89 -11.41 12.01
N TYR A 149 2.19 -10.11 11.92
CA TYR A 149 2.01 -9.14 13.02
C TYR A 149 0.83 -8.20 12.84
N ALA A 150 0.29 -8.04 11.64
CA ALA A 150 -0.82 -7.14 11.37
C ALA A 150 -1.67 -7.63 10.19
N ASN A 151 -2.91 -7.14 10.13
CA ASN A 151 -3.75 -7.20 8.95
C ASN A 151 -3.82 -5.80 8.32
N PHE A 152 -3.55 -5.70 7.03
CA PHE A 152 -3.72 -4.48 6.25
C PHE A 152 -5.04 -4.55 5.50
N PHE A 153 -5.87 -3.54 5.68
CA PHE A 153 -7.14 -3.37 4.98
C PHE A 153 -6.94 -2.27 3.93
N LEU A 154 -6.80 -2.66 2.68
CA LEU A 154 -6.58 -1.76 1.56
C LEU A 154 -7.94 -1.33 1.01
N LEU A 155 -8.26 -0.05 1.15
CA LEU A 155 -9.55 0.53 0.83
C LEU A 155 -9.49 1.35 -0.46
N ASP A 156 -10.59 1.36 -1.18
CA ASP A 156 -10.76 2.16 -2.37
C ASP A 156 -11.45 3.49 -2.04
N SER A 157 -10.65 4.53 -1.92
CA SER A 157 -11.12 5.88 -1.62
C SER A 157 -11.39 6.74 -2.87
N LEU A 158 -11.16 6.22 -4.08
CA LEU A 158 -11.48 6.91 -5.32
C LEU A 158 -12.99 7.17 -5.41
N GLN A 159 -13.40 8.43 -5.36
CA GLN A 159 -14.80 8.84 -5.57
C GLN A 159 -15.15 8.77 -7.05
N LYS A 160 -14.42 9.52 -7.85
CA LYS A 160 -14.51 9.60 -9.30
C LYS A 160 -13.17 10.11 -9.81
N THR A 161 -12.71 9.62 -10.95
CA THR A 161 -11.50 10.10 -11.63
C THR A 161 -11.52 11.63 -11.75
N MET A 162 -10.42 12.28 -11.42
CA MET A 162 -10.21 13.74 -11.42
C MET A 162 -11.03 14.51 -10.36
N VAL A 163 -11.72 13.85 -9.47
CA VAL A 163 -12.31 14.49 -8.29
C VAL A 163 -11.32 14.33 -7.13
N THR A 164 -10.74 15.46 -6.70
CA THR A 164 -9.66 15.48 -5.70
C THR A 164 -10.07 14.87 -4.36
N GLN A 165 -11.34 15.03 -3.94
CA GLN A 165 -11.83 14.44 -2.70
C GLN A 165 -12.10 12.95 -2.85
N GLY A 166 -11.76 12.20 -1.78
CA GLY A 166 -12.07 10.78 -1.68
C GLY A 166 -13.35 10.49 -0.92
N THR A 167 -13.90 9.29 -1.12
CA THR A 167 -14.98 8.74 -0.31
C THR A 167 -14.93 7.21 -0.26
N LEU A 168 -15.16 6.63 0.89
CA LEU A 168 -15.32 5.19 1.05
C LEU A 168 -16.76 4.75 0.79
N GLY A 169 -17.72 5.51 1.28
CA GLY A 169 -19.14 5.23 1.19
C GLY A 169 -19.60 4.15 2.18
N LYS A 170 -20.91 4.13 2.45
CA LYS A 170 -21.53 3.27 3.48
C LYS A 170 -21.28 1.78 3.26
N THR A 171 -21.31 1.31 2.02
CA THR A 171 -21.13 -0.13 1.72
C THR A 171 -19.73 -0.60 2.11
N GLN A 172 -18.72 0.20 1.79
CA GLN A 172 -17.33 -0.14 2.12
C GLN A 172 -17.04 -0.02 3.62
N THR A 173 -17.55 1.01 4.29
CA THR A 173 -17.41 1.15 5.74
C THR A 173 -18.15 0.04 6.49
N THR A 174 -19.32 -0.41 6.02
CA THR A 174 -20.01 -1.58 6.57
C THR A 174 -19.20 -2.86 6.40
N TRP A 175 -18.60 -3.08 5.23
CA TRP A 175 -17.70 -4.21 5.00
C TRP A 175 -16.48 -4.15 5.94
N LEU A 176 -15.84 -2.98 6.05
CA LEU A 176 -14.68 -2.77 6.93
C LEU A 176 -15.03 -3.08 8.40
N THR A 177 -16.19 -2.63 8.85
CA THR A 177 -16.70 -2.92 10.21
C THR A 177 -16.71 -4.43 10.46
N LYS A 178 -17.36 -5.19 9.58
CA LYS A 178 -17.45 -6.65 9.70
C LYS A 178 -16.08 -7.32 9.63
N ALA A 179 -15.21 -6.84 8.72
CA ALA A 179 -13.88 -7.38 8.54
C ALA A 179 -12.99 -7.13 9.79
N LEU A 180 -13.08 -5.95 10.41
CA LEU A 180 -12.38 -5.65 11.66
C LEU A 180 -12.90 -6.50 12.81
N ASP A 181 -14.23 -6.65 12.94
CA ASP A 181 -14.86 -7.44 14.00
C ASP A 181 -14.53 -8.94 13.88
N ALA A 182 -14.28 -9.42 12.68
CA ALA A 182 -13.79 -10.80 12.43
C ALA A 182 -12.31 -11.02 12.84
N HIS A 183 -11.54 -9.94 13.08
CA HIS A 183 -10.12 -10.01 13.42
C HIS A 183 -9.77 -9.16 14.66
N PRO A 184 -10.42 -9.37 15.83
CA PRO A 184 -10.33 -8.46 16.97
C PRO A 184 -8.96 -8.46 17.67
N ASN A 185 -8.20 -9.55 17.56
CA ASN A 185 -6.99 -9.79 18.36
C ASN A 185 -5.69 -9.47 17.62
N LYS A 186 -5.75 -9.01 16.38
CA LYS A 186 -4.57 -8.73 15.57
C LYS A 186 -4.51 -7.25 15.19
N PRO A 187 -3.36 -6.59 15.30
CA PRO A 187 -3.20 -5.22 14.82
C PRO A 187 -3.78 -5.05 13.41
N ALA A 188 -4.61 -4.03 13.24
CA ALA A 188 -5.21 -3.66 11.97
C ALA A 188 -4.62 -2.32 11.50
N ILE A 189 -4.15 -2.29 10.27
CA ILE A 189 -3.62 -1.11 9.58
C ILE A 189 -4.54 -0.84 8.40
N ILE A 190 -5.10 0.35 8.35
CA ILE A 190 -5.97 0.79 7.27
C ILE A 190 -5.09 1.51 6.24
N VAL A 191 -5.26 1.19 4.97
CA VAL A 191 -4.56 1.86 3.87
C VAL A 191 -5.60 2.40 2.91
N ALA A 192 -5.56 3.68 2.65
CA ALA A 192 -6.36 4.32 1.62
C ALA A 192 -5.55 5.49 1.02
N HIS A 193 -5.80 5.84 -0.23
CA HIS A 193 -5.01 6.88 -0.88
C HIS A 193 -5.21 8.25 -0.24
N HIS A 194 -6.46 8.65 0.02
CA HIS A 194 -6.78 10.00 0.51
C HIS A 194 -6.52 10.16 2.00
N ASN A 195 -5.98 11.30 2.41
CA ASN A 195 -5.81 11.69 3.80
C ASN A 195 -7.16 11.81 4.53
N PRO A 196 -7.22 11.49 5.84
CA PRO A 196 -8.42 11.74 6.62
C PRO A 196 -8.56 13.23 6.93
N ARG A 197 -9.81 13.71 6.99
CA ARG A 197 -10.17 15.08 7.41
C ARG A 197 -10.70 15.02 8.83
N LEU A 198 -9.80 15.10 9.80
CA LEU A 198 -10.12 14.94 11.23
C LEU A 198 -9.93 16.26 11.95
N GLY A 199 -11.03 16.97 12.14
CA GLY A 199 -11.22 18.15 12.98
C GLY A 199 -9.98 19.03 13.18
N GLY A 200 -9.94 20.16 12.69
CA GLY A 200 -8.79 21.02 12.70
C GLY A 200 -8.66 21.72 11.39
N ASP A 201 -7.57 21.90 10.88
CA ASP A 201 -7.36 22.78 9.74
C ASP A 201 -7.72 22.09 8.40
N PRO A 202 -8.92 22.39 7.80
CA PRO A 202 -9.22 21.94 6.45
C PRO A 202 -8.30 22.63 5.42
N ALA A 203 -7.54 23.64 5.81
CA ALA A 203 -6.62 24.34 4.95
C ALA A 203 -5.40 23.47 4.59
N HIS A 204 -5.08 22.44 5.38
CA HIS A 204 -3.93 21.59 5.08
C HIS A 204 -4.10 20.78 3.81
N PHE A 205 -5.27 20.22 3.55
CA PHE A 205 -5.58 19.66 2.24
C PHE A 205 -7.08 19.40 2.09
N PRO A 206 -7.85 20.28 1.42
CA PRO A 206 -9.30 20.13 1.26
C PRO A 206 -9.70 18.90 0.43
N GLY A 207 -8.74 18.27 -0.24
CA GLY A 207 -8.92 17.09 -1.09
C GLY A 207 -9.04 15.75 -0.37
N GLY A 208 -9.01 15.69 0.96
CA GLY A 208 -9.07 14.42 1.70
C GLY A 208 -10.44 13.74 1.67
N LEU A 209 -10.59 12.67 2.46
CA LEU A 209 -11.84 11.89 2.59
C LEU A 209 -12.98 12.75 3.12
N ILE A 210 -14.08 12.84 2.36
CA ILE A 210 -15.27 13.59 2.78
C ILE A 210 -16.06 12.88 3.88
N ASP A 211 -15.97 11.56 3.98
CA ASP A 211 -16.61 10.70 4.98
C ASP A 211 -15.66 10.24 6.09
N SER A 212 -14.67 11.08 6.43
CA SER A 212 -13.69 10.79 7.50
C SER A 212 -14.33 10.60 8.87
N LYS A 213 -15.38 11.35 9.18
CA LYS A 213 -16.09 11.25 10.45
C LYS A 213 -16.74 9.87 10.60
N GLU A 214 -17.40 9.41 9.56
CA GLU A 214 -18.06 8.10 9.50
C GLU A 214 -17.02 6.97 9.58
N LEU A 215 -15.89 7.11 8.88
CA LEU A 215 -14.77 6.18 8.98
C LEU A 215 -14.24 6.14 10.41
N TRP A 216 -13.99 7.30 11.03
CA TRP A 216 -13.41 7.34 12.37
C TRP A 216 -14.36 6.77 13.43
N ALA A 217 -15.67 6.93 13.26
CA ALA A 217 -16.67 6.26 14.11
C ALA A 217 -16.57 4.73 14.04
N VAL A 218 -16.07 4.17 12.93
CA VAL A 218 -15.76 2.74 12.80
C VAL A 218 -14.41 2.39 13.44
N LEU A 219 -13.37 3.20 13.22
CA LEU A 219 -12.00 2.87 13.60
C LEU A 219 -11.72 3.10 15.09
N SER A 220 -12.17 4.23 15.64
CA SER A 220 -11.80 4.69 16.97
C SER A 220 -12.16 3.72 18.10
N PRO A 221 -13.39 3.11 18.14
CA PRO A 221 -13.76 2.17 19.18
C PRO A 221 -12.97 0.85 19.12
N ARG A 222 -12.37 0.52 18.00
CA ARG A 222 -11.69 -0.76 17.75
C ARG A 222 -10.22 -0.69 18.10
N ARG A 223 -9.86 -1.15 19.31
CA ARG A 223 -8.49 -1.07 19.86
C ARG A 223 -7.43 -1.75 18.97
N GLN A 224 -7.80 -2.77 18.19
CA GLN A 224 -6.91 -3.41 17.25
C GLN A 224 -6.50 -2.49 16.06
N VAL A 225 -7.26 -1.44 15.75
CA VAL A 225 -6.86 -0.48 14.71
C VAL A 225 -5.72 0.38 15.23
N LYS A 226 -4.56 0.29 14.63
CA LYS A 226 -3.31 0.89 15.10
C LYS A 226 -2.86 2.07 14.24
N ALA A 227 -3.09 1.99 12.94
CA ALA A 227 -2.65 3.03 12.01
C ALA A 227 -3.60 3.19 10.82
N TYR A 228 -3.59 4.38 10.25
CA TYR A 228 -4.14 4.75 8.96
C TYR A 228 -3.00 5.28 8.09
N ILE A 229 -2.80 4.67 6.93
CA ILE A 229 -1.74 5.05 5.98
C ILE A 229 -2.39 5.69 4.76
N HIS A 230 -1.81 6.79 4.29
CA HIS A 230 -2.26 7.49 3.09
C HIS A 230 -1.10 8.06 2.26
N GLY A 231 -1.41 8.52 1.05
CA GLY A 231 -0.59 9.32 0.16
C GLY A 231 -1.26 10.67 -0.14
N HIS A 232 -1.47 10.98 -1.42
CA HIS A 232 -2.30 12.06 -1.95
C HIS A 232 -1.73 13.48 -1.77
N ILE A 233 -1.15 13.80 -0.63
CA ILE A 233 -0.61 15.14 -0.36
C ILE A 233 0.87 15.31 -0.73
N HIS A 234 1.51 14.26 -1.24
CA HIS A 234 2.89 14.24 -1.73
C HIS A 234 3.91 14.79 -0.72
N ASP A 235 3.67 14.52 0.56
CA ASP A 235 4.54 14.91 1.67
C ASP A 235 4.78 13.71 2.58
N ARG A 236 5.60 13.87 3.60
CA ARG A 236 5.83 12.86 4.62
C ARG A 236 5.53 13.42 5.99
N THR A 237 4.50 12.88 6.62
CA THR A 237 4.09 13.33 7.96
C THR A 237 3.66 12.16 8.84
N TYR A 238 3.87 12.29 10.12
CA TYR A 238 3.42 11.37 11.15
C TYR A 238 2.58 12.13 12.18
N ALA A 239 1.33 11.72 12.32
CA ALA A 239 0.39 12.33 13.26
C ALA A 239 -0.32 11.23 14.07
N ARG A 240 -1.15 11.64 15.03
CA ARG A 240 -1.94 10.72 15.82
C ARG A 240 -3.29 11.35 16.14
N HIS A 241 -4.38 10.59 15.93
CA HIS A 241 -5.72 11.01 16.30
C HIS A 241 -6.44 9.86 17.03
N GLU A 242 -6.98 10.14 18.23
CA GLU A 242 -7.64 9.13 19.08
C GLU A 242 -6.81 7.85 19.29
N GLY A 243 -5.50 8.03 19.37
CA GLY A 243 -4.56 6.93 19.56
C GLY A 243 -4.19 6.15 18.30
N ILE A 244 -4.84 6.39 17.16
CA ILE A 244 -4.51 5.80 15.86
C ILE A 244 -3.42 6.65 15.21
N HIS A 245 -2.32 6.02 14.78
CA HIS A 245 -1.30 6.72 14.01
C HIS A 245 -1.82 7.04 12.60
N ILE A 246 -1.55 8.25 12.14
CA ILE A 246 -1.82 8.70 10.77
C ILE A 246 -0.48 8.86 10.09
N ILE A 247 -0.23 8.05 9.07
CA ILE A 247 1.05 7.94 8.39
C ILE A 247 0.86 8.40 6.96
N ASN A 248 1.47 9.53 6.61
CA ASN A 248 1.64 9.95 5.24
C ASN A 248 3.06 9.57 4.81
N ALA A 249 3.17 8.60 3.92
CA ALA A 249 4.46 8.19 3.38
C ALA A 249 4.82 9.02 2.13
N PRO A 250 6.11 9.18 1.80
CA PRO A 250 6.53 10.01 0.67
C PRO A 250 5.94 9.52 -0.66
N ALA A 251 5.65 10.44 -1.56
CA ALA A 251 5.31 10.10 -2.92
C ALA A 251 6.52 9.45 -3.62
N THR A 252 6.28 8.40 -4.41
CA THR A 252 7.37 7.63 -5.02
C THR A 252 8.00 8.34 -6.20
N SER A 253 7.21 9.03 -7.02
CA SER A 253 7.70 9.54 -8.29
C SER A 253 7.57 11.03 -8.50
N TYR A 254 6.61 11.68 -7.82
CA TYR A 254 6.31 13.08 -8.05
C TYR A 254 6.05 13.84 -6.75
N VAL A 255 6.65 15.00 -6.62
CA VAL A 255 6.36 16.02 -5.61
C VAL A 255 6.19 17.38 -6.27
N ALA A 256 5.24 18.17 -5.78
CA ALA A 256 4.97 19.48 -6.34
C ALA A 256 6.08 20.49 -6.06
N ASP A 257 6.63 20.46 -4.85
CA ASP A 257 7.72 21.35 -4.41
C ASP A 257 8.91 20.53 -3.89
N ARG A 258 9.97 20.49 -4.71
CA ARG A 258 11.23 19.78 -4.37
C ARG A 258 12.08 20.48 -3.30
N LYS A 259 11.72 21.69 -2.90
CA LYS A 259 12.39 22.38 -1.79
C LYS A 259 11.85 21.94 -0.44
N LEU A 260 10.58 21.54 -0.40
CA LEU A 260 9.88 21.14 0.81
C LEU A 260 9.82 19.64 1.00
N SER A 261 9.75 18.86 -0.10
CA SER A 261 9.64 17.40 -0.05
C SER A 261 10.46 16.72 -1.15
N THR A 262 10.61 15.42 -1.04
CA THR A 262 11.33 14.58 -1.99
C THR A 262 10.57 13.30 -2.29
N THR A 263 10.90 12.67 -3.41
CA THR A 263 10.35 11.37 -3.78
C THR A 263 11.07 10.22 -3.08
N GLY A 264 10.32 9.14 -2.83
CA GLY A 264 10.91 7.98 -2.16
C GLY A 264 9.87 6.88 -1.87
N TRP A 265 10.20 6.03 -0.93
CA TRP A 265 9.39 4.92 -0.46
C TRP A 265 9.71 4.59 1.00
N THR A 266 8.92 3.72 1.62
CA THR A 266 9.09 3.42 3.05
C THR A 266 9.14 1.91 3.29
N VAL A 267 10.10 1.48 4.12
CA VAL A 267 10.14 0.14 4.71
C VAL A 267 9.37 0.17 6.02
N LEU A 268 8.34 -0.67 6.15
CA LEU A 268 7.66 -0.90 7.41
C LEU A 268 8.17 -2.23 7.99
N LYS A 269 8.77 -2.17 9.17
CA LYS A 269 9.14 -3.37 9.95
C LYS A 269 8.17 -3.51 11.12
N LEU A 270 7.40 -4.58 11.11
CA LEU A 270 6.29 -4.81 12.03
C LEU A 270 6.70 -5.66 13.22
N THR A 271 6.15 -5.34 14.38
CA THR A 271 6.10 -6.21 15.54
C THR A 271 4.68 -6.25 16.09
N SER A 272 4.42 -7.07 17.10
CA SER A 272 3.12 -7.07 17.78
C SER A 272 2.82 -5.75 18.54
N ARG A 273 3.83 -4.92 18.80
CA ARG A 273 3.73 -3.71 19.65
C ARG A 273 4.02 -2.40 18.94
N ASN A 274 4.67 -2.43 17.79
CA ASN A 274 5.06 -1.22 17.07
C ASN A 274 5.27 -1.49 15.57
N VAL A 275 5.46 -0.42 14.81
CA VAL A 275 6.04 -0.43 13.49
C VAL A 275 7.25 0.51 13.48
N THR A 276 8.34 0.07 12.88
CA THR A 276 9.48 0.94 12.54
C THR A 276 9.39 1.28 11.05
N LEU A 277 9.40 2.56 10.75
CA LEU A 277 9.34 3.13 9.42
C LEU A 277 10.75 3.60 9.03
N THR A 278 11.31 3.08 7.96
CA THR A 278 12.56 3.59 7.39
C THR A 278 12.26 4.23 6.05
N THR A 279 12.47 5.52 5.93
CA THR A 279 12.28 6.25 4.68
C THR A 279 13.50 6.07 3.78
N ARG A 280 13.24 5.80 2.51
CA ARG A 280 14.25 5.73 1.44
C ARG A 280 13.89 6.76 0.39
N THR A 281 14.82 7.60 -0.02
CA THR A 281 14.57 8.68 -0.97
C THR A 281 15.36 8.51 -2.26
N ASN A 282 14.81 9.04 -3.36
CA ASN A 282 15.52 9.09 -4.64
C ASN A 282 16.67 10.14 -4.64
N ALA A 283 16.71 11.00 -3.62
CA ALA A 283 17.79 11.95 -3.34
C ALA A 283 18.57 11.49 -2.10
N PRO A 284 19.72 10.81 -2.25
CA PRO A 284 20.45 10.20 -1.13
C PRO A 284 20.86 11.19 -0.03
N GLU A 285 21.10 12.46 -0.37
CA GLU A 285 21.47 13.55 0.54
C GLU A 285 20.29 14.22 1.25
N HIS A 286 19.06 13.87 0.89
CA HIS A 286 17.90 14.47 1.54
C HIS A 286 17.78 14.00 3.00
N PRO A 287 17.43 14.91 3.96
CA PRO A 287 17.34 14.55 5.38
C PRO A 287 16.45 13.37 5.72
N TRP A 288 15.40 13.11 4.89
CA TRP A 288 14.53 11.96 5.08
C TRP A 288 15.17 10.62 4.71
N ASN A 289 16.29 10.63 3.98
CA ASN A 289 16.91 9.37 3.55
C ASN A 289 17.51 8.62 4.73
N ASN A 290 17.11 7.37 4.89
CA ASN A 290 17.46 6.48 6.02
C ASN A 290 16.97 6.96 7.39
N GLU A 291 16.09 7.97 7.43
CA GLU A 291 15.46 8.36 8.69
C GLU A 291 14.55 7.23 9.18
N ILE A 292 14.63 6.99 10.49
CA ILE A 292 13.91 5.91 11.17
C ILE A 292 12.96 6.51 12.19
N GLU A 293 11.67 6.16 12.06
CA GLU A 293 10.62 6.51 13.03
C GLU A 293 10.00 5.23 13.61
N THR A 294 9.79 5.18 14.92
CA THR A 294 9.15 4.03 15.57
C THR A 294 7.85 4.45 16.22
N LEU A 295 6.75 3.89 15.75
CA LEU A 295 5.41 4.19 16.23
C LEU A 295 4.89 3.02 17.08
N THR A 296 4.75 3.28 18.39
CA THR A 296 4.21 2.31 19.34
C THR A 296 2.68 2.25 19.24
N TRP A 297 2.13 1.04 19.17
CA TRP A 297 0.70 0.83 19.07
C TRP A 297 -0.04 1.27 20.35
N ARG A 298 -1.22 1.83 20.16
CA ARG A 298 -2.13 2.04 21.30
C ARG A 298 -2.51 0.71 21.92
N SER A 299 -2.68 0.70 23.24
CA SER A 299 -3.22 -0.43 24.02
C SER A 299 -4.68 -0.70 23.67
#